data_c64758a3a4fecce22932e63fa59026d8
#
_entry.id   c64758a3a4fecce22932e63fa59026d8
#
_cell.length_a   1.000
_cell.length_b   1.000
_cell.length_c   1.000
_cell.angle_alpha   90.00
_cell.angle_beta   90.00
_cell.angle_gamma   90.00
#
_symmetry.space_group_name_H-M   'P 1'
#
loop_
_entity.id
_entity.type
_entity.pdbx_description
1 polymer ?
#
loop_
_entity_poly.entity_id
_entity_poly.type
_entity_poly.pdbx_seq_one_letter_code
_entity_poly.pdbx_strand_id
1 'polypeptide(L)'
;LWDLARESRQRLTETLKSGEQYLTLPLIGLFIPRFGDVAARFVRGFDAASPALTGVTNLQKLPIPLEYGALSIVDYQITVGLSVVGQLLLAVTTVGERLNLNLVFVEPLLSRARVERIADRLVQILSEGLTQAEAA
;
A
#
# COMPACT_ATOMS: atom_id res chain seq x y z
N LEU A 1 -11.15 13.19 -9.48
CA LEU A 1 -10.15 12.41 -8.75
C LEU A 1 -10.43 12.41 -7.25
N TRP A 2 -10.55 13.58 -6.63
CA TRP A 2 -10.77 13.71 -5.18
C TRP A 2 -12.11 13.17 -4.71
N ASP A 3 -13.16 13.23 -5.54
CA ASP A 3 -14.46 12.60 -5.24
C ASP A 3 -14.33 11.09 -5.16
N LEU A 4 -13.60 10.49 -6.13
CA LEU A 4 -13.31 9.06 -6.11
C LEU A 4 -12.49 8.66 -4.88
N ALA A 5 -11.54 9.48 -4.46
CA ALA A 5 -10.75 9.24 -3.26
C ALA A 5 -11.61 9.28 -1.99
N ARG A 6 -12.57 10.23 -1.89
CA ARG A 6 -13.53 10.31 -0.79
C ARG A 6 -14.46 9.10 -0.74
N GLU A 7 -14.99 8.70 -1.89
CA GLU A 7 -15.84 7.51 -2.00
C GLU A 7 -15.09 6.24 -1.60
N SER A 8 -13.84 6.07 -2.09
CA SER A 8 -12.99 4.93 -1.73
C SER A 8 -12.71 4.88 -0.23
N ARG A 9 -12.43 6.04 0.38
CA ARG A 9 -12.23 6.14 1.84
C ARG A 9 -13.49 5.75 2.60
N GLN A 10 -14.66 6.19 2.16
CA GLN A 10 -15.92 5.85 2.81
C GLN A 10 -16.18 4.36 2.74
N ARG A 11 -16.09 3.74 1.56
CA ARG A 11 -16.24 2.29 1.38
C ARG A 11 -15.26 1.49 2.23
N LEU A 12 -13.99 1.90 2.26
CA LEU A 12 -12.99 1.25 3.12
C LEU A 12 -13.36 1.34 4.60
N THR A 13 -13.84 2.51 5.06
CA THR A 13 -14.25 2.69 6.44
C THR A 13 -15.44 1.81 6.80
N GLU A 14 -16.40 1.65 5.91
CA GLU A 14 -17.55 0.77 6.07
C GLU A 14 -17.13 -0.70 6.16
N THR A 15 -16.26 -1.14 5.25
CA THR A 15 -15.70 -2.51 5.26
C THR A 15 -14.91 -2.80 6.54
N LEU A 16 -14.13 -1.85 7.02
CA LEU A 16 -13.40 -2.00 8.28
C LEU A 16 -14.33 -2.11 9.50
N LYS A 17 -15.45 -1.38 9.49
CA LYS A 17 -16.46 -1.45 10.56
C LYS A 17 -17.26 -2.75 10.53
N SER A 18 -17.52 -3.32 9.35
CA SER A 18 -18.24 -4.60 9.21
C SER A 18 -17.43 -5.79 9.72
N GLY A 19 -16.10 -5.66 9.81
CA GLY A 19 -15.22 -6.75 10.25
C GLY A 19 -15.03 -7.88 9.23
N GLU A 20 -15.53 -7.73 8.00
CA GLU A 20 -15.44 -8.73 6.93
C GLU A 20 -13.99 -9.14 6.62
N GLN A 21 -13.03 -8.22 6.78
CA GLN A 21 -11.60 -8.51 6.60
C GLN A 21 -11.10 -9.63 7.52
N TYR A 22 -11.68 -9.78 8.72
CA TYR A 22 -11.29 -10.84 9.66
C TYR A 22 -11.78 -12.22 9.25
N LEU A 23 -12.81 -12.30 8.41
CA LEU A 23 -13.31 -13.56 7.85
C LEU A 23 -12.47 -14.00 6.64
N THR A 24 -11.91 -13.05 5.90
CA THR A 24 -11.14 -13.33 4.68
C THR A 24 -9.85 -14.08 4.99
N LEU A 25 -9.14 -13.72 6.05
CA LEU A 25 -7.86 -14.35 6.42
C LEU A 25 -7.97 -15.84 6.73
N PRO A 26 -8.88 -16.33 7.61
CA PRO A 26 -9.03 -17.76 7.84
C PRO A 26 -9.57 -18.49 6.62
N LEU A 27 -10.40 -17.88 5.79
CA LEU A 27 -10.88 -18.48 4.53
C LEU A 27 -9.72 -18.67 3.56
N ILE A 28 -8.88 -17.66 3.35
CA ILE A 28 -7.67 -17.79 2.53
C ILE A 28 -6.77 -18.90 3.08
N GLY A 29 -6.54 -18.96 4.38
CA GLY A 29 -5.74 -20.01 5.02
C GLY A 29 -6.31 -21.41 4.86
N LEU A 30 -7.62 -21.56 4.70
CA LEU A 30 -8.29 -22.83 4.46
C LEU A 30 -8.16 -23.27 2.98
N PHE A 31 -8.16 -22.30 2.05
CA PHE A 31 -8.11 -22.57 0.60
C PHE A 31 -6.71 -22.58 0.01
N ILE A 32 -5.70 -22.01 0.68
CA ILE A 32 -4.32 -22.10 0.20
C ILE A 32 -3.82 -23.52 0.36
N PRO A 33 -3.50 -24.22 -0.73
CA PRO A 33 -2.95 -25.55 -0.66
C PRO A 33 -1.60 -25.56 0.07
N ARG A 34 -1.47 -26.44 1.05
CA ARG A 34 -0.26 -26.56 1.87
C ARG A 34 0.88 -27.38 1.24
N PHE A 35 0.69 -27.84 0.01
CA PHE A 35 1.61 -28.74 -0.67
C PHE A 35 2.17 -28.12 -1.95
N GLY A 36 3.50 -28.18 -2.10
CA GLY A 36 4.32 -27.45 -3.06
C GLY A 36 3.78 -27.30 -4.50
N ASP A 37 3.52 -28.39 -5.22
CA ASP A 37 3.08 -28.31 -6.63
C ASP A 37 1.68 -27.73 -6.80
N VAL A 38 0.78 -27.99 -5.84
CA VAL A 38 -0.59 -27.47 -5.86
C VAL A 38 -0.58 -25.98 -5.52
N ALA A 39 0.25 -25.57 -4.57
CA ALA A 39 0.45 -24.15 -4.26
C ALA A 39 1.01 -23.38 -5.45
N ALA A 40 2.00 -23.95 -6.16
CA ALA A 40 2.57 -23.34 -7.35
C ALA A 40 1.56 -23.21 -8.52
N ARG A 41 0.64 -24.17 -8.67
CA ARG A 41 -0.45 -24.08 -9.66
C ARG A 41 -1.49 -23.05 -9.26
N PHE A 42 -1.84 -22.99 -7.98
CA PHE A 42 -2.76 -21.98 -7.45
C PHE A 42 -2.22 -20.58 -7.68
N VAL A 43 -0.95 -20.32 -7.33
CA VAL A 43 -0.30 -19.02 -7.53
C VAL A 43 -0.28 -18.66 -9.01
N ARG A 44 0.09 -19.57 -9.90
CA ARG A 44 0.08 -19.31 -11.35
C ARG A 44 -1.31 -19.04 -11.90
N GLY A 45 -2.32 -19.74 -11.41
CA GLY A 45 -3.71 -19.51 -11.79
C GLY A 45 -4.22 -18.15 -11.31
N PHE A 46 -3.86 -17.75 -10.10
CA PHE A 46 -4.18 -16.45 -9.54
C PHE A 46 -3.48 -15.30 -10.29
N ASP A 47 -2.20 -15.48 -10.61
CA ASP A 47 -1.40 -14.51 -11.38
C ASP A 47 -1.98 -14.29 -12.80
N ALA A 48 -2.39 -15.37 -13.45
CA ALA A 48 -3.05 -15.28 -14.75
C ALA A 48 -4.43 -14.60 -14.71
N ALA A 49 -5.16 -14.71 -13.60
CA ALA A 49 -6.47 -14.11 -13.42
C ALA A 49 -6.41 -12.64 -12.94
N SER A 50 -5.28 -12.22 -12.39
CA SER A 50 -5.11 -10.88 -11.79
C SER A 50 -3.98 -10.11 -12.49
N PRO A 51 -4.25 -9.49 -13.64
CA PRO A 51 -3.23 -8.96 -14.54
C PRO A 51 -2.43 -7.75 -14.02
N ALA A 52 -2.82 -7.14 -12.90
CA ALA A 52 -2.07 -6.02 -12.34
C ALA A 52 -2.34 -5.91 -10.83
N LEU A 53 -1.48 -6.49 -10.03
CA LEU A 53 -1.54 -6.28 -8.59
C LEU A 53 -0.67 -5.10 -8.20
N THR A 54 -1.32 -3.95 -8.16
CA THR A 54 -0.83 -2.78 -7.44
C THR A 54 -1.58 -2.68 -6.11
N GLY A 55 -0.84 -2.42 -5.05
CA GLY A 55 -1.42 -2.26 -3.72
C GLY A 55 -1.00 -0.96 -3.07
N VAL A 56 -1.83 -0.50 -2.14
CA VAL A 56 -1.49 0.58 -1.23
C VAL A 56 -1.64 0.07 0.19
N THR A 57 -0.61 0.20 1.00
CA THR A 57 -0.68 0.00 2.44
C THR A 57 -0.43 1.32 3.15
N ASN A 58 -1.35 1.71 4.02
CA ASN A 58 -1.24 2.96 4.77
C ASN A 58 -1.28 2.66 6.26
N LEU A 59 -0.16 2.85 6.93
CA LEU A 59 -0.05 2.71 8.39
C LEU A 59 -0.52 3.95 9.14
N GLN A 60 -0.94 4.98 8.42
CA GLN A 60 -1.38 6.25 8.99
C GLN A 60 -0.27 6.93 9.82
N LYS A 61 -0.65 7.78 10.77
CA LYS A 61 0.27 8.38 11.72
C LYS A 61 0.66 7.34 12.78
N LEU A 62 1.95 7.06 12.86
CA LEU A 62 2.46 6.09 13.83
C LEU A 62 2.31 6.63 15.25
N PRO A 63 1.64 5.90 16.16
CA PRO A 63 1.44 6.33 17.54
C PRO A 63 2.68 5.99 18.40
N ILE A 64 3.85 6.44 17.94
CA ILE A 64 5.11 6.23 18.66
C ILE A 64 5.63 7.58 19.17
N PRO A 65 6.27 7.64 20.34
CA PRO A 65 7.02 8.82 20.75
C PRO A 65 8.13 9.12 19.74
N LEU A 66 8.33 10.38 19.43
CA LEU A 66 9.42 10.78 18.53
C LEU A 66 10.73 11.01 19.26
N GLU A 67 10.69 11.08 20.59
CA GLU A 67 11.86 11.33 21.41
C GLU A 67 12.05 10.22 22.46
N TYR A 68 13.27 9.74 22.58
CA TYR A 68 13.70 8.72 23.51
C TYR A 68 14.99 9.20 24.22
N GLY A 69 14.84 9.98 25.29
CA GLY A 69 15.96 10.61 25.98
C GLY A 69 16.71 11.58 25.03
N ALA A 70 17.95 11.28 24.70
CA ALA A 70 18.77 12.08 23.80
C ALA A 70 18.59 11.72 22.31
N LEU A 71 17.78 10.74 21.99
CA LEU A 71 17.53 10.27 20.62
C LEU A 71 16.19 10.84 20.11
N SER A 72 16.19 11.35 18.88
CA SER A 72 15.01 11.81 18.19
C SER A 72 14.81 11.02 16.90
N ILE A 73 13.59 10.49 16.71
CA ILE A 73 13.20 9.82 15.47
C ILE A 73 12.78 10.90 14.48
N VAL A 74 13.59 11.06 13.44
CA VAL A 74 13.35 12.07 12.40
C VAL A 74 12.64 11.52 11.18
N ASP A 75 12.69 10.18 10.99
CA ASP A 75 12.08 9.51 9.84
C ASP A 75 11.78 8.04 10.17
N TYR A 76 10.80 7.49 9.49
CA TYR A 76 10.44 6.06 9.56
C TYR A 76 9.93 5.60 8.21
N GLN A 77 10.60 4.61 7.68
CA GLN A 77 10.23 4.02 6.39
C GLN A 77 9.91 2.55 6.58
N ILE A 78 8.88 2.09 5.89
CA ILE A 78 8.54 0.68 5.83
C ILE A 78 8.80 0.13 4.43
N THR A 79 9.34 -1.06 4.40
CA THR A 79 9.44 -1.85 3.19
C THR A 79 8.60 -3.11 3.38
N VAL A 80 7.74 -3.38 2.43
CA VAL A 80 6.85 -4.55 2.45
C VAL A 80 7.28 -5.50 1.36
N GLY A 81 7.41 -6.78 1.70
CA GLY A 81 7.66 -7.81 0.70
C GLY A 81 6.50 -7.91 -0.28
N LEU A 82 6.80 -7.86 -1.57
CA LEU A 82 5.83 -8.18 -2.60
C LEU A 82 5.57 -9.68 -2.62
N SER A 83 4.31 -10.08 -2.65
CA SER A 83 3.96 -11.47 -2.89
C SER A 83 4.32 -11.87 -4.32
N VAL A 84 4.22 -13.15 -4.63
CA VAL A 84 4.52 -13.70 -5.97
C VAL A 84 3.73 -13.01 -7.09
N VAL A 85 2.62 -12.38 -6.75
CA VAL A 85 1.69 -11.73 -7.68
C VAL A 85 1.74 -10.19 -7.64
N GLY A 86 2.43 -9.60 -6.65
CA GLY A 86 2.55 -8.15 -6.51
C GLY A 86 3.61 -7.57 -7.44
N GLN A 87 3.25 -6.55 -8.22
CA GLN A 87 4.18 -5.87 -9.13
C GLN A 87 4.63 -4.52 -8.59
N LEU A 88 3.75 -3.81 -7.92
CA LEU A 88 4.01 -2.50 -7.34
C LEU A 88 3.20 -2.33 -6.06
N LEU A 89 3.86 -1.88 -5.00
CA LEU A 89 3.22 -1.52 -3.75
C LEU A 89 3.66 -0.13 -3.32
N LEU A 90 2.68 0.69 -2.97
CA LEU A 90 2.92 1.96 -2.29
C LEU A 90 2.71 1.77 -0.79
N ALA A 91 3.77 1.94 -0.01
CA ALA A 91 3.69 1.96 1.44
C ALA A 91 3.73 3.41 1.94
N VAL A 92 2.73 3.77 2.72
CA VAL A 92 2.53 5.14 3.22
C VAL A 92 2.63 5.14 4.74
N THR A 93 3.43 6.05 5.28
CA THR A 93 3.55 6.28 6.73
C THR A 93 3.60 7.77 7.02
N THR A 94 3.08 8.19 8.16
CA THR A 94 3.22 9.55 8.65
C THR A 94 3.97 9.53 9.97
N VAL A 95 5.07 10.28 10.03
CA VAL A 95 5.88 10.45 11.25
C VAL A 95 5.97 11.94 11.57
N GLY A 96 5.48 12.32 12.75
CA GLY A 96 5.33 13.73 13.06
C GLY A 96 4.41 14.42 12.04
N GLU A 97 4.99 15.30 11.24
CA GLU A 97 4.33 16.05 10.16
C GLU A 97 4.80 15.61 8.75
N ARG A 98 5.61 14.58 8.67
CA ARG A 98 6.16 14.10 7.40
C ARG A 98 5.41 12.90 6.89
N LEU A 99 4.99 12.97 5.64
CA LEU A 99 4.42 11.88 4.88
C LEU A 99 5.54 11.16 4.12
N ASN A 100 5.71 9.88 4.40
CA ASN A 100 6.69 9.03 3.72
C ASN A 100 5.98 8.11 2.74
N LEU A 101 6.47 8.08 1.51
CA LEU A 101 5.94 7.30 0.40
C LEU A 101 7.04 6.35 -0.09
N ASN A 102 6.87 5.06 0.12
CA ASN A 102 7.78 4.03 -0.35
C ASN A 102 7.15 3.22 -1.47
N LEU A 103 7.78 3.23 -2.64
CA LEU A 103 7.38 2.41 -3.79
C LEU A 103 8.26 1.17 -3.85
N VAL A 104 7.66 0.01 -3.66
CA VAL A 104 8.29 -1.30 -3.79
C VAL A 104 7.82 -1.94 -5.09
N PHE A 105 8.72 -2.42 -5.92
CA PHE A 105 8.41 -2.96 -7.23
C PHE A 105 9.34 -4.09 -7.64
N VAL A 106 8.95 -4.85 -8.65
CA VAL A 106 9.70 -6.00 -9.17
C VAL A 106 10.31 -5.66 -10.53
N GLU A 107 11.62 -5.76 -10.64
CA GLU A 107 12.31 -5.76 -11.93
C GLU A 107 12.43 -7.21 -12.48
N PRO A 108 12.28 -7.41 -13.78
CA PRO A 108 12.15 -6.42 -14.86
C PRO A 108 10.69 -6.04 -15.21
N LEU A 109 9.69 -6.46 -14.45
CA LEU A 109 8.27 -6.18 -14.76
C LEU A 109 7.98 -4.67 -14.84
N LEU A 110 8.56 -3.92 -13.92
CA LEU A 110 8.54 -2.46 -13.93
C LEU A 110 9.97 -1.95 -13.94
N SER A 111 10.32 -1.11 -14.91
CA SER A 111 11.62 -0.46 -14.92
C SER A 111 11.66 0.67 -13.89
N ARG A 112 12.83 0.89 -13.30
CA ARG A 112 13.09 1.97 -12.34
C ARG A 112 12.62 3.33 -12.87
N ALA A 113 12.95 3.67 -14.10
CA ALA A 113 12.55 4.91 -14.75
C ALA A 113 11.02 5.08 -14.84
N ARG A 114 10.26 3.97 -14.96
CA ARG A 114 8.80 4.02 -14.94
C ARG A 114 8.28 4.30 -13.55
N VAL A 115 8.86 3.67 -12.55
CA VAL A 115 8.45 3.87 -11.13
C VAL A 115 8.79 5.28 -10.66
N GLU A 116 9.93 5.82 -11.05
CA GLU A 116 10.30 7.21 -10.76
C GLU A 116 9.28 8.20 -11.34
N ARG A 117 8.84 8.02 -12.58
CA ARG A 117 7.76 8.86 -13.16
C ARG A 117 6.43 8.72 -12.42
N ILE A 118 6.12 7.53 -11.90
CA ILE A 118 4.93 7.32 -11.06
C ILE A 118 5.07 8.08 -9.75
N ALA A 119 6.24 8.02 -9.11
CA ALA A 119 6.54 8.75 -7.90
C ALA A 119 6.39 10.27 -8.07
N ASP A 120 7.00 10.81 -9.12
CA ASP A 120 6.93 12.25 -9.45
C ASP A 120 5.48 12.70 -9.66
N ARG A 121 4.72 11.92 -10.43
CA ARG A 121 3.31 12.23 -10.69
C ARG A 121 2.44 12.13 -9.42
N LEU A 122 2.72 11.15 -8.56
CA LEU A 122 2.04 11.00 -7.28
C LEU A 122 2.27 12.22 -6.39
N VAL A 123 3.53 12.65 -6.24
CA VAL A 123 3.89 13.84 -5.46
C VAL A 123 3.23 15.08 -6.02
N GLN A 124 3.24 15.25 -7.34
CA GLN A 124 2.57 16.36 -8.01
C GLN A 124 1.07 16.42 -7.69
N ILE A 125 0.35 15.30 -7.84
CA ILE A 125 -1.10 15.21 -7.56
C ILE A 125 -1.39 15.55 -6.09
N LEU A 126 -0.59 15.05 -5.16
CA LEU A 126 -0.76 15.34 -3.75
C LEU A 126 -0.53 16.82 -3.44
N SER A 127 0.50 17.44 -4.02
CA SER A 127 0.80 18.86 -3.86
C SER A 127 -0.29 19.76 -4.44
N GLU A 128 -0.79 19.44 -5.64
CA GLU A 128 -1.92 20.15 -6.26
C GLU A 128 -3.18 20.09 -5.38
N GLY A 129 -3.44 18.92 -4.75
CA GLY A 129 -4.58 18.73 -3.86
C GLY A 129 -4.48 19.53 -2.56
N LEU A 130 -3.28 19.65 -2.00
CA LEU A 130 -3.04 20.49 -0.82
C LEU A 130 -3.32 21.97 -1.12
N THR A 131 -2.78 22.48 -2.23
CA THR A 131 -3.01 23.87 -2.65
C THR A 131 -4.49 24.19 -2.87
N GLN A 132 -5.25 23.23 -3.44
CA GLN A 132 -6.70 23.39 -3.61
C GLN A 132 -7.46 23.40 -2.28
N ALA A 133 -7.00 22.60 -1.31
CA ALA A 133 -7.63 22.53 0.01
C ALA A 133 -7.37 23.77 0.86
N GLU A 134 -6.21 24.42 0.68
CA GLU A 134 -5.87 25.68 1.35
C GLU A 134 -6.61 26.90 0.77
N ALA A 135 -7.05 26.80 -0.49
CA ALA A 135 -7.75 27.87 -1.19
C ALA A 135 -9.29 27.83 -1.03
N ALA A 136 -9.84 26.79 -0.39
CA ALA A 136 -11.27 26.54 -0.22
C ALA A 136 -11.74 26.87 1.20
#